data_bbcb6a28f3354c79921ec98f31512c57
#
_entry.id   bbcb6a28f3354c79921ec98f31512c57
#
_cell.length_a   1.000
_cell.length_b   1.000
_cell.length_c   1.000
_cell.angle_alpha   90.00
_cell.angle_beta   90.00
_cell.angle_gamma   90.00
#
_symmetry.space_group_name_H-M   'P 1'
#
loop_
_entity.id
_entity.type
_entity.pdbx_description
1 polymer ?
#
loop_
_entity_poly.entity_id
_entity_poly.type
_entity_poly.pdbx_seq_one_letter_code
_entity_poly.pdbx_strand_id
1 'polypeptide(L)'
;MKMNKKVLSVILLFLGILGILFISAYLYITDSHNKDQKLNISVIVYGNNGERWATLKNGIEQGAADYGAGVNFITMTTEDNANEQKKLLKREIDNGADGIILAVTDSVAMANIVEDISSKLPIVMVETNVDNVNGVNYISADNYSMGLNLGRSVILNNDGKSKVAVIMENHQRSSVQERFDGFMDSLKYSDYVIDLWERDESDENYKDDEDLLKFIQHKWNSNGADIIVALDDASLEAVVDASQTYNIMADVYGVGSTRKIIHYLDYGVIQSIVFQNEFNMGFLSVQALFRTNEDQEERLMTEIEFRTINRETMYLPKNQRLVFPIIQ
;
A
#
# COMPACT_ATOMS: atom_id res chain seq x y z
N MET A 1 -34.94 -56.06 47.23
CA MET A 1 -34.97 -56.47 45.79
C MET A 1 -33.54 -56.38 45.26
N LYS A 2 -32.81 -57.51 45.14
CA LYS A 2 -31.42 -57.51 44.64
C LYS A 2 -31.45 -57.39 43.11
N MET A 3 -31.00 -56.28 42.56
CA MET A 3 -30.87 -56.04 41.13
C MET A 3 -29.94 -57.09 40.49
N ASN A 4 -30.36 -57.68 39.41
CA ASN A 4 -29.61 -58.77 38.73
C ASN A 4 -28.31 -58.17 38.18
N LYS A 5 -27.13 -58.79 38.54
CA LYS A 5 -25.81 -58.32 38.10
C LYS A 5 -25.69 -58.04 36.58
N LYS A 6 -26.41 -58.84 35.76
CA LYS A 6 -26.45 -58.63 34.30
C LYS A 6 -27.17 -57.32 33.90
N VAL A 7 -28.26 -56.99 34.62
CA VAL A 7 -29.01 -55.73 34.35
C VAL A 7 -28.18 -54.52 34.78
N LEU A 8 -27.46 -54.62 35.89
CA LEU A 8 -26.55 -53.53 36.35
C LEU A 8 -25.41 -53.31 35.35
N SER A 9 -24.82 -54.37 34.80
CA SER A 9 -23.74 -54.28 33.76
C SER A 9 -24.23 -53.66 32.49
N VAL A 10 -25.46 -53.93 32.01
CA VAL A 10 -26.05 -53.31 30.84
C VAL A 10 -26.33 -51.81 31.05
N ILE A 11 -26.81 -51.43 32.24
CA ILE A 11 -27.05 -50.03 32.58
C ILE A 11 -25.75 -49.25 32.61
N LEU A 12 -24.67 -49.80 33.19
CA LEU A 12 -23.35 -49.17 33.24
C LEU A 12 -22.76 -49.01 31.84
N LEU A 13 -22.94 -50.00 30.96
CA LEU A 13 -22.49 -49.94 29.56
C LEU A 13 -23.26 -48.87 28.79
N PHE A 14 -24.56 -48.75 28.99
CA PHE A 14 -25.39 -47.73 28.36
C PHE A 14 -25.04 -46.32 28.81
N LEU A 15 -24.79 -46.12 30.12
CA LEU A 15 -24.31 -44.85 30.68
C LEU A 15 -22.92 -44.47 30.15
N GLY A 16 -22.03 -45.45 29.96
CA GLY A 16 -20.71 -45.21 29.35
C GLY A 16 -20.80 -44.73 27.89
N ILE A 17 -21.67 -45.37 27.09
CA ILE A 17 -21.91 -44.96 25.69
C ILE A 17 -22.54 -43.57 25.63
N LEU A 18 -23.49 -43.27 26.52
CA LEU A 18 -24.12 -41.94 26.62
C LEU A 18 -23.12 -40.88 27.00
N GLY A 19 -22.19 -41.17 27.92
CA GLY A 19 -21.09 -40.28 28.32
C GLY A 19 -20.13 -39.99 27.16
N ILE A 20 -19.75 -40.99 26.37
CA ILE A 20 -18.89 -40.82 25.19
C ILE A 20 -19.58 -39.95 24.14
N LEU A 21 -20.88 -40.20 23.88
CA LEU A 21 -21.65 -39.39 22.93
C LEU A 21 -21.77 -37.94 23.39
N PHE A 22 -21.94 -37.71 24.68
CA PHE A 22 -22.03 -36.35 25.23
C PHE A 22 -20.69 -35.62 25.14
N ILE A 23 -19.57 -36.28 25.43
CA ILE A 23 -18.22 -35.73 25.28
C ILE A 23 -17.92 -35.47 23.81
N SER A 24 -18.24 -36.35 22.89
CA SER A 24 -18.01 -36.16 21.46
C SER A 24 -18.87 -35.02 20.90
N ALA A 25 -20.13 -34.90 21.32
CA ALA A 25 -20.99 -33.76 20.95
C ALA A 25 -20.46 -32.42 21.52
N TYR A 26 -20.01 -32.43 22.77
CA TYR A 26 -19.40 -31.26 23.40
C TYR A 26 -18.12 -30.83 22.68
N LEU A 27 -17.23 -31.77 22.34
CA LEU A 27 -16.00 -31.47 21.57
C LEU A 27 -16.33 -31.00 20.15
N TYR A 28 -17.36 -31.60 19.50
CA TYR A 28 -17.81 -31.13 18.19
C TYR A 28 -18.39 -29.73 18.21
N ILE A 29 -19.18 -29.36 19.22
CA ILE A 29 -19.77 -28.04 19.38
C ILE A 29 -18.65 -26.99 19.70
N THR A 30 -17.69 -27.35 20.55
CA THR A 30 -16.57 -26.45 20.87
C THR A 30 -15.59 -26.29 19.71
N ASP A 31 -15.32 -27.33 18.94
CA ASP A 31 -14.50 -27.26 17.72
C ASP A 31 -15.21 -26.49 16.59
N SER A 32 -16.53 -26.62 16.48
CA SER A 32 -17.36 -25.86 15.55
C SER A 32 -17.41 -24.38 15.93
N HIS A 33 -17.51 -24.04 17.22
CA HIS A 33 -17.46 -22.63 17.68
C HIS A 33 -16.10 -21.98 17.48
N ASN A 34 -15.00 -22.73 17.58
CA ASN A 34 -13.66 -22.21 17.29
C ASN A 34 -13.38 -22.07 15.78
N LYS A 35 -14.09 -22.81 14.92
CA LYS A 35 -13.95 -22.69 13.46
C LYS A 35 -14.74 -21.54 12.84
N ASP A 36 -15.71 -20.97 13.55
CA ASP A 36 -16.56 -19.88 13.03
C ASP A 36 -16.11 -18.45 13.42
N GLN A 37 -15.06 -18.29 14.21
CA GLN A 37 -14.45 -16.96 14.36
C GLN A 37 -13.56 -16.67 13.15
N LYS A 38 -14.17 -16.09 12.10
CA LYS A 38 -13.39 -15.47 11.02
C LYS A 38 -12.50 -14.41 11.64
N LEU A 39 -11.19 -14.53 11.40
CA LEU A 39 -10.25 -13.47 11.74
C LEU A 39 -10.59 -12.22 10.93
N ASN A 40 -10.60 -11.07 11.57
CA ASN A 40 -10.95 -9.79 10.96
C ASN A 40 -9.68 -8.97 10.74
N ILE A 41 -9.33 -8.76 9.48
CA ILE A 41 -8.21 -7.91 9.09
C ILE A 41 -8.75 -6.52 8.79
N SER A 42 -8.25 -5.50 9.47
CA SER A 42 -8.52 -4.11 9.11
C SER A 42 -7.37 -3.57 8.26
N VAL A 43 -7.71 -3.06 7.09
CA VAL A 43 -6.77 -2.43 6.16
C VAL A 43 -7.03 -0.94 6.16
N ILE A 44 -6.03 -0.14 6.51
CA ILE A 44 -6.16 1.31 6.56
C ILE A 44 -5.06 1.91 5.67
N VAL A 45 -5.48 2.61 4.63
CA VAL A 45 -4.59 3.24 3.67
C VAL A 45 -4.79 4.75 3.62
N TYR A 46 -3.72 5.47 3.29
CA TYR A 46 -3.81 6.92 3.12
C TYR A 46 -4.63 7.29 1.88
N GLY A 47 -5.01 8.56 1.81
CA GLY A 47 -5.77 9.12 0.71
C GLY A 47 -7.24 8.72 0.70
N ASN A 48 -8.02 9.45 -0.09
CA ASN A 48 -9.46 9.28 -0.25
C ASN A 48 -9.84 8.52 -1.53
N ASN A 49 -8.89 8.27 -2.43
CA ASN A 49 -9.12 7.59 -3.71
C ASN A 49 -9.04 6.06 -3.56
N GLY A 50 -10.19 5.41 -3.37
CA GLY A 50 -10.27 3.94 -3.27
C GLY A 50 -9.87 3.20 -4.57
N GLU A 51 -9.94 3.84 -5.75
CA GLU A 51 -9.54 3.22 -7.02
C GLU A 51 -8.02 3.04 -7.10
N ARG A 52 -7.25 3.98 -6.56
CA ARG A 52 -5.80 3.87 -6.45
C ARG A 52 -5.37 2.56 -5.76
N TRP A 53 -6.13 2.12 -4.77
CA TRP A 53 -5.82 0.94 -3.97
C TRP A 53 -6.46 -0.36 -4.46
N ALA A 54 -7.15 -0.34 -5.60
CA ALA A 54 -7.92 -1.50 -6.08
C ALA A 54 -7.05 -2.75 -6.29
N THR A 55 -5.85 -2.59 -6.83
CA THR A 55 -4.93 -3.71 -7.09
C THR A 55 -4.40 -4.31 -5.77
N LEU A 56 -4.00 -3.48 -4.82
CA LEU A 56 -3.60 -3.91 -3.47
C LEU A 56 -4.75 -4.65 -2.77
N LYS A 57 -5.95 -4.06 -2.81
CA LYS A 57 -7.16 -4.64 -2.22
C LYS A 57 -7.46 -6.04 -2.76
N ASN A 58 -7.39 -6.22 -4.09
CA ASN A 58 -7.59 -7.53 -4.71
C ASN A 58 -6.58 -8.57 -4.20
N GLY A 59 -5.30 -8.18 -4.03
CA GLY A 59 -4.27 -9.05 -3.45
C GLY A 59 -4.58 -9.43 -2.00
N ILE A 60 -5.02 -8.45 -1.19
CA ILE A 60 -5.43 -8.67 0.21
C ILE A 60 -6.64 -9.61 0.28
N GLU A 61 -7.67 -9.37 -0.52
CA GLU A 61 -8.89 -10.19 -0.55
C GLU A 61 -8.57 -11.64 -0.95
N GLN A 62 -7.68 -11.84 -1.92
CA GLN A 62 -7.22 -13.18 -2.30
C GLN A 62 -6.46 -13.85 -1.16
N GLY A 63 -5.49 -13.15 -0.54
CA GLY A 63 -4.76 -13.69 0.61
C GLY A 63 -5.68 -14.01 1.79
N ALA A 64 -6.63 -13.13 2.10
CA ALA A 64 -7.60 -13.34 3.18
C ALA A 64 -8.51 -14.56 2.92
N ALA A 65 -8.90 -14.79 1.67
CA ALA A 65 -9.69 -15.95 1.30
C ALA A 65 -8.93 -17.26 1.58
N ASP A 66 -7.62 -17.31 1.34
CA ASP A 66 -6.77 -18.49 1.61
C ASP A 66 -6.71 -18.83 3.12
N TYR A 67 -6.86 -17.85 4.00
CA TYR A 67 -6.89 -18.01 5.46
C TYR A 67 -8.29 -18.00 6.06
N GLY A 68 -9.35 -17.85 5.24
CA GLY A 68 -10.73 -17.75 5.73
C GLY A 68 -11.01 -16.49 6.56
N ALA A 69 -10.21 -15.42 6.37
CA ALA A 69 -10.34 -14.17 7.09
C ALA A 69 -11.34 -13.19 6.42
N GLY A 70 -11.94 -12.32 7.21
CA GLY A 70 -12.70 -11.17 6.75
C GLY A 70 -11.79 -9.95 6.57
N VAL A 71 -12.11 -9.08 5.61
CA VAL A 71 -11.36 -7.85 5.34
C VAL A 71 -12.28 -6.64 5.47
N ASN A 72 -11.86 -5.67 6.27
CA ASN A 72 -12.43 -4.34 6.32
C ASN A 72 -11.45 -3.35 5.70
N PHE A 73 -11.71 -2.88 4.47
CA PHE A 73 -10.82 -1.98 3.75
C PHE A 73 -11.29 -0.53 3.89
N ILE A 74 -10.42 0.34 4.40
CA ILE A 74 -10.73 1.70 4.82
C ILE A 74 -9.76 2.67 4.16
N THR A 75 -10.30 3.65 3.44
CA THR A 75 -9.60 4.85 2.97
C THR A 75 -9.89 6.01 3.91
N MET A 76 -9.07 7.03 3.89
CA MET A 76 -9.28 8.26 4.63
C MET A 76 -10.31 9.16 3.93
N THR A 77 -10.84 10.15 4.63
CA THR A 77 -11.73 11.17 4.05
C THR A 77 -10.95 12.37 3.54
N THR A 78 -9.80 12.63 4.12
CA THR A 78 -8.86 13.70 3.73
C THR A 78 -7.51 13.09 3.38
N GLU A 79 -6.78 13.69 2.44
CA GLU A 79 -5.56 13.10 1.87
C GLU A 79 -4.50 12.84 2.94
N ASP A 80 -3.94 13.84 3.58
CA ASP A 80 -2.75 13.69 4.44
C ASP A 80 -3.02 14.00 5.92
N ASN A 81 -4.04 13.38 6.52
CA ASN A 81 -4.43 13.66 7.90
C ASN A 81 -4.03 12.54 8.87
N ALA A 82 -2.83 12.62 9.43
CA ALA A 82 -2.34 11.65 10.43
C ALA A 82 -3.27 11.53 11.66
N ASN A 83 -3.97 12.59 12.05
CA ASN A 83 -4.91 12.53 13.18
C ASN A 83 -6.19 11.74 12.82
N GLU A 84 -6.66 11.84 11.58
CA GLU A 84 -7.75 11.00 11.09
C GLU A 84 -7.30 9.54 11.08
N GLN A 85 -6.12 9.24 10.53
CA GLN A 85 -5.61 7.87 10.45
C GLN A 85 -5.44 7.24 11.84
N LYS A 86 -4.93 8.01 12.82
CA LYS A 86 -4.88 7.57 14.24
C LYS A 86 -6.23 7.23 14.83
N LYS A 87 -7.28 8.01 14.50
CA LYS A 87 -8.65 7.73 14.96
C LYS A 87 -9.22 6.47 14.31
N LEU A 88 -8.97 6.28 13.01
CA LEU A 88 -9.36 5.06 12.29
C LEU A 88 -8.71 3.83 12.90
N LEU A 89 -7.39 3.86 13.16
CA LEU A 89 -6.68 2.77 13.81
C LEU A 89 -7.28 2.40 15.17
N LYS A 90 -7.52 3.38 16.04
CA LYS A 90 -8.15 3.13 17.35
C LYS A 90 -9.53 2.53 17.20
N ARG A 91 -10.36 3.05 16.30
CA ARG A 91 -11.70 2.54 16.03
C ARG A 91 -11.68 1.06 15.60
N GLU A 92 -10.77 0.68 14.72
CA GLU A 92 -10.69 -0.70 14.22
C GLU A 92 -10.22 -1.68 15.32
N ILE A 93 -9.30 -1.25 16.18
CA ILE A 93 -8.91 -2.03 17.35
C ILE A 93 -10.09 -2.22 18.32
N ASP A 94 -10.82 -1.14 18.61
CA ASP A 94 -12.00 -1.18 19.48
C ASP A 94 -13.12 -2.04 18.90
N ASN A 95 -13.22 -2.12 17.56
CA ASN A 95 -14.14 -2.99 16.83
C ASN A 95 -13.70 -4.46 16.78
N GLY A 96 -12.54 -4.81 17.33
CA GLY A 96 -12.05 -6.18 17.43
C GLY A 96 -11.32 -6.67 16.17
N ALA A 97 -10.52 -5.83 15.54
CA ALA A 97 -9.57 -6.26 14.52
C ALA A 97 -8.56 -7.25 15.11
N ASP A 98 -8.31 -8.37 14.44
CA ASP A 98 -7.33 -9.40 14.81
C ASP A 98 -5.95 -9.11 14.22
N GLY A 99 -5.87 -8.24 13.21
CA GLY A 99 -4.63 -7.79 12.57
C GLY A 99 -4.86 -6.54 11.73
N ILE A 100 -3.80 -5.77 11.51
CA ILE A 100 -3.84 -4.52 10.76
C ILE A 100 -2.84 -4.55 9.61
N ILE A 101 -3.29 -4.14 8.42
CA ILE A 101 -2.44 -3.79 7.27
C ILE A 101 -2.52 -2.28 7.12
N LEU A 102 -1.39 -1.58 7.11
CA LEU A 102 -1.34 -0.13 7.20
C LEU A 102 -0.40 0.49 6.15
N ALA A 103 -0.93 1.41 5.35
CA ALA A 103 -0.13 2.36 4.60
C ALA A 103 -0.23 3.73 5.29
N VAL A 104 0.84 4.18 5.94
CA VAL A 104 0.81 5.43 6.73
C VAL A 104 0.84 6.66 5.83
N THR A 105 0.11 7.68 6.25
CA THR A 105 0.11 8.99 5.57
C THR A 105 1.33 9.83 5.94
N ASP A 106 1.91 9.63 7.13
CA ASP A 106 3.07 10.35 7.65
C ASP A 106 3.92 9.40 8.50
N SER A 107 5.14 9.14 8.03
CA SER A 107 6.05 8.16 8.65
C SER A 107 6.51 8.57 10.04
N VAL A 108 6.66 9.85 10.30
CA VAL A 108 7.11 10.38 11.60
C VAL A 108 5.93 10.49 12.57
N ALA A 109 4.85 11.13 12.14
CA ALA A 109 3.70 11.36 13.01
C ALA A 109 3.00 10.06 13.45
N MET A 110 3.10 8.99 12.65
CA MET A 110 2.46 7.69 12.94
C MET A 110 3.33 6.73 13.76
N ALA A 111 4.63 6.96 13.90
CA ALA A 111 5.57 6.03 14.53
C ALA A 111 5.13 5.57 15.93
N ASN A 112 4.80 6.51 16.83
CA ASN A 112 4.42 6.18 18.22
C ASN A 112 3.15 5.32 18.31
N ILE A 113 2.15 5.57 17.46
CA ILE A 113 0.92 4.77 17.49
C ILE A 113 1.13 3.38 16.90
N VAL A 114 1.97 3.25 15.87
CA VAL A 114 2.34 1.97 15.29
C VAL A 114 3.11 1.13 16.30
N GLU A 115 4.05 1.71 17.05
CA GLU A 115 4.76 1.04 18.13
C GLU A 115 3.81 0.55 19.25
N ASP A 116 2.87 1.39 19.69
CA ASP A 116 1.87 1.01 20.71
C ASP A 116 0.98 -0.15 20.22
N ILE A 117 0.55 -0.14 18.96
CA ILE A 117 -0.31 -1.17 18.39
C ILE A 117 0.47 -2.47 18.19
N SER A 118 1.70 -2.42 17.67
CA SER A 118 2.52 -3.61 17.39
C SER A 118 2.79 -4.47 18.63
N SER A 119 2.73 -3.86 19.81
CA SER A 119 2.83 -4.56 21.11
C SER A 119 1.57 -5.33 21.50
N LYS A 120 0.43 -5.09 20.83
CA LYS A 120 -0.90 -5.59 21.21
C LYS A 120 -1.49 -6.54 20.18
N LEU A 121 -1.25 -6.27 18.91
CA LEU A 121 -1.78 -7.07 17.82
C LEU A 121 -0.86 -7.04 16.59
N PRO A 122 -0.90 -8.06 15.71
CA PRO A 122 -0.10 -8.08 14.49
C PRO A 122 -0.39 -6.89 13.59
N ILE A 123 0.66 -6.21 13.14
CA ILE A 123 0.58 -5.11 12.18
C ILE A 123 1.60 -5.33 11.06
N VAL A 124 1.17 -5.06 9.83
CA VAL A 124 2.02 -5.10 8.63
C VAL A 124 1.95 -3.75 7.94
N MET A 125 3.10 -3.15 7.73
CA MET A 125 3.23 -1.92 6.94
C MET A 125 3.33 -2.25 5.45
N VAL A 126 2.65 -1.48 4.62
CA VAL A 126 2.73 -1.62 3.15
C VAL A 126 3.07 -0.29 2.50
N GLU A 127 3.87 -0.35 1.43
CA GLU A 127 4.34 0.77 0.63
C GLU A 127 5.19 1.80 1.38
N THR A 128 4.68 2.35 2.46
CA THR A 128 5.37 3.35 3.28
C THR A 128 5.58 2.84 4.70
N ASN A 129 6.71 3.14 5.30
CA ASN A 129 7.14 2.61 6.59
C ASN A 129 7.17 3.72 7.66
N VAL A 130 7.32 3.30 8.90
CA VAL A 130 7.67 4.17 10.04
C VAL A 130 9.04 3.79 10.55
N ASP A 131 9.85 4.78 10.92
CA ASP A 131 11.20 4.55 11.42
C ASP A 131 11.20 4.07 12.89
N ASN A 132 12.23 3.32 13.24
CA ASN A 132 12.55 2.92 14.63
C ASN A 132 11.45 2.13 15.37
N VAL A 133 10.52 1.49 14.66
CA VAL A 133 9.54 0.56 15.25
C VAL A 133 9.98 -0.87 15.01
N ASN A 134 10.24 -1.64 16.08
CA ASN A 134 10.67 -3.03 16.00
C ASN A 134 9.47 -4.00 15.92
N GLY A 135 9.68 -5.18 15.34
CA GLY A 135 8.66 -6.24 15.29
C GLY A 135 7.50 -5.99 14.35
N VAL A 136 7.61 -5.03 13.44
CA VAL A 136 6.61 -4.74 12.41
C VAL A 136 7.12 -5.20 11.05
N ASN A 137 6.35 -6.06 10.39
CA ASN A 137 6.65 -6.46 9.02
C ASN A 137 6.41 -5.29 8.06
N TYR A 138 7.31 -5.11 7.10
CA TYR A 138 7.19 -4.12 6.05
C TYR A 138 7.29 -4.77 4.67
N ILE A 139 6.31 -4.52 3.82
CA ILE A 139 6.22 -5.08 2.47
C ILE A 139 6.11 -3.93 1.47
N SER A 140 7.13 -3.76 0.67
CA SER A 140 7.22 -2.70 -0.34
C SER A 140 8.23 -3.08 -1.41
N ALA A 141 8.22 -2.39 -2.53
CA ALA A 141 9.38 -2.37 -3.42
C ALA A 141 10.53 -1.56 -2.78
N ASP A 142 11.73 -1.73 -3.31
CA ASP A 142 12.86 -0.84 -3.02
C ASP A 142 12.58 0.55 -3.64
N ASN A 143 12.05 1.45 -2.82
CA ASN A 143 11.66 2.80 -3.24
C ASN A 143 12.86 3.64 -3.72
N TYR A 144 14.02 3.49 -3.08
CA TYR A 144 15.24 4.17 -3.53
C TYR A 144 15.63 3.70 -4.94
N SER A 145 15.61 2.39 -5.19
CA SER A 145 15.88 1.82 -6.51
C SER A 145 14.80 2.20 -7.55
N MET A 146 13.55 2.37 -7.14
CA MET A 146 12.49 2.92 -8.02
C MET A 146 12.85 4.35 -8.46
N GLY A 147 13.25 5.21 -7.53
CA GLY A 147 13.72 6.56 -7.83
C GLY A 147 14.94 6.58 -8.76
N LEU A 148 15.97 5.75 -8.48
CA LEU A 148 17.12 5.58 -9.35
C LEU A 148 16.72 5.20 -10.80
N ASN A 149 15.79 4.27 -10.96
CA ASN A 149 15.34 3.81 -12.27
C ASN A 149 14.51 4.88 -13.01
N LEU A 150 13.72 5.66 -12.26
CA LEU A 150 12.99 6.81 -12.82
C LEU A 150 13.97 7.84 -13.40
N GLY A 151 15.00 8.22 -12.64
CA GLY A 151 16.01 9.17 -13.12
C GLY A 151 16.85 8.62 -14.28
N ARG A 152 17.15 7.31 -14.30
CA ARG A 152 17.78 6.68 -15.47
C ARG A 152 16.89 6.78 -16.72
N SER A 153 15.57 6.67 -16.57
CA SER A 153 14.64 6.84 -17.70
C SER A 153 14.68 8.28 -18.24
N VAL A 154 14.80 9.27 -17.35
CA VAL A 154 15.00 10.68 -17.75
C VAL A 154 16.29 10.83 -18.53
N ILE A 155 17.42 10.31 -18.01
CA ILE A 155 18.74 10.44 -18.66
C ILE A 155 18.77 9.77 -20.05
N LEU A 156 18.13 8.60 -20.18
CA LEU A 156 18.15 7.84 -21.44
C LEU A 156 17.34 8.51 -22.57
N ASN A 157 16.37 9.32 -22.23
CA ASN A 157 15.45 9.93 -23.20
C ASN A 157 15.71 11.41 -23.46
N ASN A 158 16.65 12.04 -22.72
CA ASN A 158 16.93 13.46 -22.81
C ASN A 158 18.43 13.75 -22.94
N ASP A 159 18.78 14.97 -23.35
CA ASP A 159 20.16 15.38 -23.69
C ASP A 159 21.04 15.76 -22.47
N GLY A 160 20.51 15.68 -21.26
CA GLY A 160 21.23 15.95 -20.01
C GLY A 160 21.39 17.43 -19.65
N LYS A 161 20.74 18.36 -20.37
CA LYS A 161 20.84 19.81 -20.13
C LYS A 161 19.52 20.49 -19.81
N SER A 162 18.44 19.68 -19.77
CA SER A 162 17.08 20.17 -19.59
C SER A 162 16.83 20.62 -18.13
N LYS A 163 15.84 21.50 -17.97
CA LYS A 163 15.32 21.86 -16.66
C LYS A 163 14.28 20.83 -16.22
N VAL A 164 14.50 20.23 -15.06
CA VAL A 164 13.65 19.20 -14.46
C VAL A 164 12.92 19.76 -13.26
N ALA A 165 11.59 19.82 -13.33
CA ALA A 165 10.76 20.10 -12.18
C ALA A 165 10.43 18.78 -11.47
N VAL A 166 10.60 18.73 -10.15
CA VAL A 166 10.21 17.60 -9.31
C VAL A 166 9.07 18.04 -8.39
N ILE A 167 7.92 17.37 -8.51
CA ILE A 167 6.78 17.65 -7.62
C ILE A 167 7.07 17.04 -6.26
N MET A 168 7.12 17.91 -5.22
CA MET A 168 7.46 17.54 -3.84
C MET A 168 6.20 17.48 -2.97
N GLU A 169 5.20 16.71 -3.41
CA GLU A 169 4.04 16.39 -2.59
C GLU A 169 4.31 15.13 -1.76
N ASN A 170 3.62 15.00 -0.63
CA ASN A 170 3.62 13.77 0.18
C ASN A 170 5.01 13.28 0.65
N HIS A 171 5.99 14.16 0.74
CA HIS A 171 7.36 13.85 1.16
C HIS A 171 7.47 13.43 2.64
N GLN A 172 6.42 13.60 3.45
CA GLN A 172 6.29 13.04 4.80
C GLN A 172 6.15 11.50 4.80
N ARG A 173 5.89 10.89 3.63
CA ARG A 173 5.90 9.43 3.45
C ARG A 173 7.31 8.96 3.13
N SER A 174 7.83 8.00 3.90
CA SER A 174 9.18 7.46 3.68
C SER A 174 9.38 6.94 2.25
N SER A 175 8.36 6.33 1.65
CA SER A 175 8.43 5.83 0.28
C SER A 175 8.67 6.93 -0.76
N VAL A 176 8.02 8.09 -0.59
CA VAL A 176 8.21 9.23 -1.50
C VAL A 176 9.59 9.85 -1.31
N GLN A 177 10.03 10.00 -0.04
CA GLN A 177 11.36 10.52 0.26
C GLN A 177 12.47 9.62 -0.29
N GLU A 178 12.37 8.30 -0.11
CA GLU A 178 13.33 7.36 -0.66
C GLU A 178 13.38 7.39 -2.20
N ARG A 179 12.21 7.54 -2.86
CA ARG A 179 12.14 7.72 -4.33
C ARG A 179 12.81 9.02 -4.76
N PHE A 180 12.61 10.09 -4.01
CA PHE A 180 13.27 11.37 -4.27
C PHE A 180 14.78 11.23 -4.14
N ASP A 181 15.29 10.64 -3.06
CA ASP A 181 16.70 10.45 -2.82
C ASP A 181 17.36 9.64 -3.95
N GLY A 182 16.73 8.53 -4.34
CA GLY A 182 17.19 7.71 -5.47
C GLY A 182 17.17 8.46 -6.80
N PHE A 183 16.13 9.23 -7.06
CA PHE A 183 16.02 10.05 -8.26
C PHE A 183 17.16 11.10 -8.32
N MET A 184 17.37 11.84 -7.24
CA MET A 184 18.43 12.84 -7.15
C MET A 184 19.82 12.22 -7.30
N ASP A 185 20.07 11.07 -6.68
CA ASP A 185 21.35 10.39 -6.81
C ASP A 185 21.62 9.90 -8.25
N SER A 186 20.57 9.55 -9.01
CA SER A 186 20.72 9.17 -10.42
C SER A 186 21.21 10.35 -11.30
N LEU A 187 20.82 11.57 -10.95
CA LEU A 187 21.15 12.79 -11.71
C LEU A 187 22.42 13.49 -11.22
N LYS A 188 23.06 13.01 -10.17
CA LYS A 188 24.18 13.68 -9.46
C LYS A 188 25.34 14.13 -10.35
N TYR A 189 25.59 13.42 -11.45
CA TYR A 189 26.68 13.71 -12.37
C TYR A 189 26.19 14.19 -13.73
N SER A 190 24.98 14.69 -13.81
CA SER A 190 24.38 15.28 -15.00
C SER A 190 24.39 16.81 -14.90
N ASP A 191 24.18 17.46 -16.04
CA ASP A 191 24.06 18.92 -16.13
C ASP A 191 22.58 19.40 -16.03
N TYR A 192 21.66 18.55 -15.57
CA TYR A 192 20.27 18.93 -15.36
C TYR A 192 20.12 20.02 -14.30
N VAL A 193 19.24 20.99 -14.59
CA VAL A 193 18.85 22.00 -13.62
C VAL A 193 17.60 21.54 -12.89
N ILE A 194 17.72 21.21 -11.60
CA ILE A 194 16.61 20.71 -10.80
C ILE A 194 15.86 21.86 -10.13
N ASP A 195 14.56 21.91 -10.30
CA ASP A 195 13.64 22.86 -9.67
C ASP A 195 12.62 22.07 -8.84
N LEU A 196 12.64 22.23 -7.52
CA LEU A 196 11.69 21.56 -6.63
C LEU A 196 10.40 22.37 -6.57
N TRP A 197 9.30 21.73 -6.99
CA TRP A 197 7.97 22.33 -6.93
C TRP A 197 7.25 21.79 -5.70
N GLU A 198 7.38 22.55 -4.61
CA GLU A 198 6.80 22.26 -3.31
C GLU A 198 5.72 23.30 -3.00
N ARG A 199 4.55 22.84 -2.53
CA ARG A 199 3.52 23.72 -2.02
C ARG A 199 3.86 24.16 -0.61
N ASP A 200 3.63 25.42 -0.32
CA ASP A 200 3.65 25.90 1.06
C ASP A 200 2.32 25.54 1.71
N GLU A 201 2.33 24.60 2.67
CA GLU A 201 1.12 24.18 3.41
C GLU A 201 0.43 25.33 4.14
N SER A 202 1.12 26.42 4.39
CA SER A 202 0.57 27.65 5.00
C SER A 202 -0.14 28.56 3.99
N ASP A 203 0.04 28.33 2.68
CA ASP A 203 -0.61 29.09 1.62
C ASP A 203 -2.06 28.63 1.42
N GLU A 204 -3.01 29.45 1.86
CA GLU A 204 -4.44 29.17 1.75
C GLU A 204 -4.96 28.98 0.32
N ASN A 205 -4.18 29.39 -0.68
CA ASN A 205 -4.56 29.28 -2.09
C ASN A 205 -4.32 27.87 -2.66
N TYR A 206 -3.63 26.98 -1.94
CA TYR A 206 -3.21 25.66 -2.47
C TYR A 206 -3.45 24.51 -1.49
N LYS A 207 -4.63 24.44 -0.85
CA LYS A 207 -4.93 23.47 0.23
C LYS A 207 -5.59 22.16 -0.21
N ASP A 208 -6.15 22.10 -1.41
CA ASP A 208 -6.85 20.91 -1.92
C ASP A 208 -6.30 20.44 -3.28
N ASP A 209 -6.81 19.33 -3.79
CA ASP A 209 -6.32 18.73 -5.04
C ASP A 209 -6.53 19.62 -6.27
N GLU A 210 -7.63 20.41 -6.33
CA GLU A 210 -7.81 21.40 -7.38
C GLU A 210 -6.73 22.48 -7.32
N ASP A 211 -6.23 22.75 -6.13
CA ASP A 211 -5.18 23.73 -5.88
C ASP A 211 -3.82 23.20 -6.34
N LEU A 212 -3.58 21.87 -6.35
CA LEU A 212 -2.36 21.30 -6.92
C LEU A 212 -2.26 21.56 -8.43
N LEU A 213 -3.38 21.43 -9.15
CA LEU A 213 -3.41 21.75 -10.59
C LEU A 213 -3.06 23.24 -10.83
N LYS A 214 -3.64 24.15 -10.06
CA LYS A 214 -3.37 25.59 -10.15
C LYS A 214 -1.93 25.91 -9.76
N PHE A 215 -1.42 25.22 -8.73
CA PHE A 215 -0.01 25.35 -8.31
C PHE A 215 0.95 24.93 -9.44
N ILE A 216 0.72 23.77 -10.07
CA ILE A 216 1.50 23.31 -11.21
C ILE A 216 1.44 24.33 -12.35
N GLN A 217 0.25 24.83 -12.67
CA GLN A 217 0.07 25.89 -13.69
C GLN A 217 0.87 27.16 -13.34
N HIS A 218 0.80 27.61 -12.08
CA HIS A 218 1.51 28.79 -11.64
C HIS A 218 3.04 28.61 -11.75
N LYS A 219 3.56 27.47 -11.29
CA LYS A 219 4.98 27.13 -11.40
C LYS A 219 5.42 27.04 -12.85
N TRP A 220 4.62 26.41 -13.71
CA TRP A 220 4.88 26.33 -15.15
C TRP A 220 4.97 27.73 -15.79
N ASN A 221 4.00 28.57 -15.53
CA ASN A 221 3.97 29.93 -16.10
C ASN A 221 5.11 30.84 -15.61
N SER A 222 5.57 30.61 -14.38
CA SER A 222 6.62 31.43 -13.75
C SER A 222 8.02 30.98 -14.16
N ASN A 223 8.27 29.69 -14.14
CA ASN A 223 9.62 29.14 -14.26
C ASN A 223 9.79 28.23 -15.48
N GLY A 224 8.71 27.59 -15.98
CA GLY A 224 8.78 26.55 -16.98
C GLY A 224 9.63 25.35 -16.55
N ALA A 225 9.51 24.24 -17.28
CA ALA A 225 10.41 23.09 -17.16
C ALA A 225 10.34 22.30 -18.49
N ASP A 226 11.43 21.65 -18.87
CA ASP A 226 11.42 20.76 -20.03
C ASP A 226 10.87 19.38 -19.65
N ILE A 227 11.08 19.00 -18.38
CA ILE A 227 10.70 17.71 -17.82
C ILE A 227 9.98 17.94 -16.48
N ILE A 228 8.88 17.21 -16.25
CA ILE A 228 8.18 17.18 -14.95
C ILE A 228 8.21 15.75 -14.42
N VAL A 229 8.62 15.60 -13.16
CA VAL A 229 8.72 14.32 -12.47
C VAL A 229 7.80 14.30 -11.25
N ALA A 230 6.97 13.26 -11.14
CA ALA A 230 6.12 13.03 -9.99
C ALA A 230 6.48 11.70 -9.31
N LEU A 231 6.53 11.68 -7.98
CA LEU A 231 7.08 10.57 -7.20
C LEU A 231 6.00 9.65 -6.58
N ASP A 232 4.74 9.97 -6.81
CA ASP A 232 3.57 9.15 -6.43
C ASP A 232 2.42 9.28 -7.45
N ASP A 233 1.41 8.40 -7.31
CA ASP A 233 0.27 8.33 -8.24
C ASP A 233 -0.54 9.64 -8.27
N ALA A 234 -0.83 10.23 -7.10
CA ALA A 234 -1.68 11.42 -7.00
C ALA A 234 -1.01 12.62 -7.68
N SER A 235 0.27 12.84 -7.39
CA SER A 235 1.07 13.88 -8.03
C SER A 235 1.19 13.69 -9.54
N LEU A 236 1.38 12.44 -9.99
CA LEU A 236 1.46 12.13 -11.43
C LEU A 236 0.14 12.38 -12.14
N GLU A 237 -0.98 11.99 -11.53
CA GLU A 237 -2.31 12.28 -12.07
C GLU A 237 -2.59 13.79 -12.13
N ALA A 238 -2.18 14.55 -11.12
CA ALA A 238 -2.32 16.00 -11.11
C ALA A 238 -1.48 16.67 -12.21
N VAL A 239 -0.23 16.21 -12.43
CA VAL A 239 0.61 16.70 -13.54
C VAL A 239 -0.05 16.44 -14.89
N VAL A 240 -0.62 15.25 -15.09
CA VAL A 240 -1.33 14.92 -16.33
C VAL A 240 -2.55 15.80 -16.52
N ASP A 241 -3.37 16.00 -15.50
CA ASP A 241 -4.55 16.86 -15.56
C ASP A 241 -4.18 18.31 -15.85
N ALA A 242 -3.14 18.82 -15.19
CA ALA A 242 -2.63 20.17 -15.45
C ALA A 242 -2.11 20.29 -16.88
N SER A 243 -1.40 19.26 -17.39
CA SER A 243 -0.88 19.25 -18.78
C SER A 243 -2.01 19.30 -19.79
N GLN A 244 -3.09 18.55 -19.58
CA GLN A 244 -4.26 18.57 -20.46
C GLN A 244 -5.06 19.88 -20.35
N THR A 245 -5.25 20.37 -19.13
CA THR A 245 -6.10 21.54 -18.87
C THR A 245 -5.43 22.84 -19.33
N TYR A 246 -4.11 22.95 -19.10
CA TYR A 246 -3.37 24.19 -19.32
C TYR A 246 -2.39 24.12 -20.50
N ASN A 247 -2.43 23.01 -21.28
CA ASN A 247 -1.57 22.77 -22.43
C ASN A 247 -0.07 22.89 -22.08
N ILE A 248 0.35 22.24 -20.99
CA ILE A 248 1.75 22.18 -20.57
C ILE A 248 2.52 21.25 -21.49
N MET A 249 3.60 21.73 -22.08
CA MET A 249 4.41 21.04 -23.08
C MET A 249 5.74 20.59 -22.45
N ALA A 250 5.68 19.67 -21.50
CA ALA A 250 6.85 19.05 -20.86
C ALA A 250 6.83 17.54 -21.01
N ASP A 251 8.00 16.91 -21.00
CA ASP A 251 8.11 15.47 -20.88
C ASP A 251 7.77 15.03 -19.45
N VAL A 252 6.78 14.13 -19.30
CA VAL A 252 6.29 13.71 -17.98
C VAL A 252 6.81 12.33 -17.64
N TYR A 253 7.39 12.19 -16.45
CA TYR A 253 7.86 10.95 -15.86
C TYR A 253 7.31 10.79 -14.45
N GLY A 254 7.09 9.55 -13.98
CA GLY A 254 6.64 9.42 -12.60
C GLY A 254 6.50 8.01 -12.09
N VAL A 255 6.01 7.93 -10.86
CA VAL A 255 5.71 6.68 -10.17
C VAL A 255 4.21 6.50 -10.11
N GLY A 256 3.73 5.32 -10.50
CA GLY A 256 2.33 4.95 -10.40
C GLY A 256 1.83 4.05 -11.51
N SER A 257 0.65 3.47 -11.30
CA SER A 257 0.04 2.53 -12.25
C SER A 257 -1.50 2.55 -12.25
N THR A 258 -2.11 3.66 -11.84
CA THR A 258 -3.57 3.80 -11.93
C THR A 258 -4.03 3.71 -13.39
N ARG A 259 -5.31 3.40 -13.61
CA ARG A 259 -5.87 3.34 -14.98
C ARG A 259 -5.63 4.62 -15.76
N LYS A 260 -5.71 5.75 -15.10
CA LYS A 260 -5.47 7.06 -15.70
C LYS A 260 -4.01 7.21 -16.15
N ILE A 261 -3.06 6.87 -15.28
CA ILE A 261 -1.63 6.90 -15.58
C ILE A 261 -1.31 6.00 -16.77
N ILE A 262 -1.82 4.75 -16.77
CA ILE A 262 -1.63 3.79 -17.85
C ILE A 262 -2.23 4.30 -19.17
N HIS A 263 -3.42 4.90 -19.11
CA HIS A 263 -4.04 5.52 -20.29
C HIS A 263 -3.14 6.60 -20.90
N TYR A 264 -2.62 7.52 -20.09
CA TYR A 264 -1.79 8.61 -20.60
C TYR A 264 -0.37 8.18 -20.98
N LEU A 265 0.13 7.08 -20.42
CA LEU A 265 1.36 6.43 -20.90
C LEU A 265 1.15 5.87 -22.32
N ASP A 266 0.02 5.22 -22.58
CA ASP A 266 -0.34 4.68 -23.92
C ASP A 266 -0.54 5.78 -24.95
N TYR A 267 -1.13 6.91 -24.54
CA TYR A 267 -1.27 8.09 -25.42
C TYR A 267 0.04 8.86 -25.64
N GLY A 268 1.10 8.55 -24.89
CA GLY A 268 2.40 9.19 -25.00
C GLY A 268 2.49 10.58 -24.35
N VAL A 269 1.55 10.92 -23.45
CA VAL A 269 1.64 12.10 -22.59
C VAL A 269 2.67 11.87 -21.50
N ILE A 270 2.70 10.67 -20.93
CA ILE A 270 3.72 10.22 -20.01
C ILE A 270 4.78 9.45 -20.80
N GLN A 271 6.05 9.78 -20.61
CA GLN A 271 7.16 9.16 -21.34
C GLN A 271 7.55 7.81 -20.72
N SER A 272 7.60 7.73 -19.39
CA SER A 272 7.92 6.50 -18.66
C SER A 272 7.39 6.57 -17.25
N ILE A 273 7.03 5.40 -16.72
CA ILE A 273 6.65 5.23 -15.32
C ILE A 273 7.46 4.11 -14.65
N VAL A 274 7.60 4.24 -13.34
CA VAL A 274 8.03 3.16 -12.45
C VAL A 274 6.86 2.78 -11.57
N PHE A 275 6.57 1.48 -11.42
CA PHE A 275 5.48 1.00 -10.58
C PHE A 275 5.83 -0.34 -9.93
N GLN A 276 5.21 -0.62 -8.81
CA GLN A 276 5.40 -1.84 -8.01
C GLN A 276 4.26 -2.83 -8.20
N ASN A 277 4.51 -4.11 -7.89
CA ASN A 277 3.50 -5.16 -7.94
C ASN A 277 2.58 -5.08 -6.72
N GLU A 278 1.58 -4.20 -6.75
CA GLU A 278 0.66 -3.95 -5.64
C GLU A 278 -0.21 -5.15 -5.27
N PHE A 279 -0.58 -6.00 -6.25
CA PHE A 279 -1.29 -7.24 -5.95
C PHE A 279 -0.46 -8.15 -5.03
N ASN A 280 0.81 -8.33 -5.38
CA ASN A 280 1.74 -9.14 -4.57
C ASN A 280 1.97 -8.53 -3.19
N MET A 281 2.07 -7.19 -3.11
CA MET A 281 2.16 -6.48 -1.83
C MET A 281 0.97 -6.78 -0.92
N GLY A 282 -0.25 -6.71 -1.46
CA GLY A 282 -1.46 -7.03 -0.73
C GLY A 282 -1.54 -8.50 -0.31
N PHE A 283 -1.24 -9.43 -1.22
CA PHE A 283 -1.27 -10.86 -0.93
C PHE A 283 -0.27 -11.26 0.16
N LEU A 284 0.98 -10.80 0.04
CA LEU A 284 2.04 -11.09 1.00
C LEU A 284 1.81 -10.40 2.36
N SER A 285 1.12 -9.25 2.40
CA SER A 285 0.80 -8.58 3.66
C SER A 285 -0.14 -9.42 4.53
N VAL A 286 -1.11 -10.10 3.92
CA VAL A 286 -1.96 -11.06 4.64
C VAL A 286 -1.14 -12.25 5.13
N GLN A 287 -0.30 -12.85 4.28
CA GLN A 287 0.57 -13.95 4.72
C GLN A 287 1.46 -13.55 5.90
N ALA A 288 1.97 -12.34 5.91
CA ALA A 288 2.81 -11.83 7.00
C ALA A 288 2.05 -11.68 8.33
N LEU A 289 0.75 -11.35 8.31
CA LEU A 289 -0.09 -11.32 9.51
C LEU A 289 -0.27 -12.70 10.16
N PHE A 290 -0.30 -13.77 9.34
CA PHE A 290 -0.56 -15.14 9.82
C PHE A 290 0.70 -15.96 10.08
N ARG A 291 1.90 -15.41 9.85
CA ARG A 291 3.15 -16.07 10.26
C ARG A 291 3.24 -16.10 11.78
N THR A 292 3.39 -17.30 12.34
CA THR A 292 3.51 -17.50 13.78
C THR A 292 4.85 -17.00 14.32
N ASN A 293 4.84 -16.54 15.57
CA ASN A 293 5.88 -15.81 16.31
C ASN A 293 7.23 -16.53 16.52
N GLU A 294 7.47 -17.69 15.95
CA GLU A 294 8.74 -18.41 16.14
C GLU A 294 9.94 -17.74 15.45
N ASP A 295 9.68 -16.77 14.50
CA ASP A 295 10.70 -16.05 13.74
C ASP A 295 10.69 -14.52 13.98
N GLN A 296 10.14 -14.03 15.08
CA GLN A 296 9.88 -12.59 15.32
C GLN A 296 11.12 -11.74 15.67
N GLU A 297 12.33 -12.29 15.75
CA GLU A 297 13.51 -11.49 16.10
C GLU A 297 14.11 -10.69 14.93
N GLU A 298 13.72 -10.95 13.68
CA GLU A 298 14.14 -10.16 12.52
C GLU A 298 12.97 -9.45 11.86
N ARG A 299 13.09 -8.13 11.73
CA ARG A 299 12.25 -7.27 10.90
C ARG A 299 12.28 -7.81 9.47
N LEU A 300 11.27 -8.60 9.09
CA LEU A 300 11.20 -9.15 7.75
C LEU A 300 10.70 -8.07 6.79
N MET A 301 11.63 -7.31 6.24
CA MET A 301 11.35 -6.55 5.03
C MET A 301 11.17 -7.55 3.88
N THR A 302 9.97 -7.62 3.33
CA THR A 302 9.71 -8.39 2.12
C THR A 302 9.70 -7.42 0.94
N GLU A 303 10.74 -7.50 0.14
CA GLU A 303 10.84 -6.69 -1.08
C GLU A 303 10.00 -7.31 -2.19
N ILE A 304 9.15 -6.49 -2.80
CA ILE A 304 8.36 -6.88 -3.98
C ILE A 304 8.97 -6.33 -5.27
N GLU A 305 8.62 -6.97 -6.38
CA GLU A 305 9.08 -6.56 -7.70
C GLU A 305 8.50 -5.19 -8.10
N PHE A 306 9.33 -4.35 -8.69
CA PHE A 306 8.90 -3.16 -9.41
C PHE A 306 9.32 -3.21 -10.89
N ARG A 307 8.74 -2.39 -11.72
CA ARG A 307 9.00 -2.31 -13.15
C ARG A 307 9.09 -0.87 -13.62
N THR A 308 9.96 -0.65 -14.61
CA THR A 308 10.00 0.57 -15.39
C THR A 308 9.45 0.26 -16.77
N ILE A 309 8.46 1.01 -17.21
CA ILE A 309 7.83 0.84 -18.52
C ILE A 309 7.60 2.19 -19.21
N ASN A 310 7.56 2.12 -20.53
CA ASN A 310 7.15 3.19 -21.41
C ASN A 310 6.07 2.66 -22.39
N ARG A 311 5.60 3.49 -23.29
CA ARG A 311 4.59 3.13 -24.30
C ARG A 311 4.96 1.88 -25.12
N GLU A 312 6.24 1.69 -25.45
CA GLU A 312 6.68 0.55 -26.26
C GLU A 312 6.72 -0.75 -25.48
N THR A 313 7.10 -0.66 -24.19
CA THR A 313 7.35 -1.82 -23.35
C THR A 313 6.16 -2.27 -22.51
N MET A 314 5.12 -1.43 -22.35
CA MET A 314 3.95 -1.75 -21.52
C MET A 314 3.20 -3.00 -22.00
N TYR A 315 3.21 -3.28 -23.31
CA TYR A 315 2.54 -4.44 -23.91
C TYR A 315 3.39 -5.71 -23.96
N LEU A 316 4.63 -5.69 -23.48
CA LEU A 316 5.42 -6.90 -23.36
C LEU A 316 4.76 -7.88 -22.39
N PRO A 317 4.72 -9.20 -22.64
CA PRO A 317 4.01 -10.18 -21.82
C PRO A 317 4.35 -10.13 -20.33
N LYS A 318 5.60 -9.83 -19.98
CA LYS A 318 6.07 -9.69 -18.61
C LYS A 318 5.51 -8.46 -17.87
N ASN A 319 5.18 -7.39 -18.61
CA ASN A 319 4.65 -6.12 -18.09
C ASN A 319 3.11 -6.11 -18.14
N GLN A 320 2.55 -6.66 -19.25
CA GLN A 320 1.12 -6.65 -19.50
C GLN A 320 0.29 -7.24 -18.35
N ARG A 321 0.77 -8.32 -17.72
CA ARG A 321 0.08 -8.96 -16.59
C ARG A 321 0.02 -8.09 -15.34
N LEU A 322 0.99 -7.20 -15.15
CA LEU A 322 1.05 -6.30 -13.99
C LEU A 322 0.28 -5.00 -14.27
N VAL A 323 0.36 -4.50 -15.50
CA VAL A 323 -0.29 -3.25 -15.93
C VAL A 323 -1.79 -3.43 -16.14
N PHE A 324 -2.20 -4.60 -16.64
CA PHE A 324 -3.60 -4.93 -16.93
C PHE A 324 -4.01 -6.18 -16.13
N PRO A 325 -4.16 -6.10 -14.81
CA PRO A 325 -4.60 -7.24 -14.02
C PRO A 325 -5.98 -7.68 -14.50
N ILE A 326 -6.07 -8.88 -15.08
CA ILE A 326 -7.34 -9.49 -15.45
C ILE A 326 -7.99 -9.87 -14.12
N ILE A 327 -9.06 -9.16 -13.77
CA ILE A 327 -9.96 -9.57 -12.69
C ILE A 327 -10.68 -10.81 -13.23
N GLN A 328 -10.27 -11.99 -12.77
CA GLN A 328 -10.97 -13.26 -13.01
C GLN A 328 -12.03 -13.46 -11.94
#